data_e05bd8eb500bac8a027dee60e9a2bd44
#
_entry.id   e05bd8eb500bac8a027dee60e9a2bd44
#
_cell.length_a   1.000
_cell.length_b   1.000
_cell.length_c   1.000
_cell.angle_alpha   90.00
_cell.angle_beta   90.00
_cell.angle_gamma   90.00
#
_symmetry.space_group_name_H-M   'P 1'
#
loop_
_entity.id
_entity.type
_entity.pdbx_description
1 polymer ?
#
loop_
_entity_poly.entity_id
_entity_poly.type
_entity_poly.pdbx_seq_one_letter_code
_entity_poly.pdbx_strand_id
1 'polypeptide(L)'
;MKKSLYISLLAVAILSGCTSLTYHEKKEITRLKYQGVSIDRPAGEWEKPASPLLAGVLNILPGVGNFYLASGNAADSSHWIYGFGNLLLWPVSVIWAVPEAAIDANNINKRDMLDYYRYGDDKALQTLPDIKPNSN
;
A
#
# COMPACT_ATOMS: atom_id res chain seq x y z
N MET A 1 -8.56 -35.50 -7.65
CA MET A 1 -7.29 -34.83 -7.93
C MET A 1 -7.45 -33.48 -8.65
N LYS A 2 -8.23 -33.35 -9.73
CA LYS A 2 -8.37 -32.03 -10.43
C LYS A 2 -8.95 -30.91 -9.58
N LYS A 3 -9.94 -31.17 -8.72
CA LYS A 3 -10.55 -30.15 -7.83
C LYS A 3 -9.55 -29.58 -6.80
N SER A 4 -8.65 -30.42 -6.27
CA SER A 4 -7.61 -29.99 -5.33
C SER A 4 -6.58 -29.07 -6.02
N LEU A 5 -6.25 -29.32 -7.28
CA LEU A 5 -5.33 -28.49 -8.07
C LEU A 5 -5.90 -27.10 -8.32
N TYR A 6 -7.19 -26.99 -8.63
CA TYR A 6 -7.85 -25.67 -8.83
C TYR A 6 -7.93 -24.86 -7.54
N ILE A 7 -8.19 -25.51 -6.40
CA ILE A 7 -8.21 -24.85 -5.08
C ILE A 7 -6.81 -24.35 -4.73
N SER A 8 -5.77 -25.13 -4.99
CA SER A 8 -4.38 -24.70 -4.75
C SER A 8 -3.96 -23.57 -5.67
N LEU A 9 -4.35 -23.58 -6.95
CA LEU A 9 -4.05 -22.51 -7.90
C LEU A 9 -4.78 -21.21 -7.52
N LEU A 10 -6.03 -21.32 -7.09
CA LEU A 10 -6.82 -20.18 -6.62
C LEU A 10 -6.21 -19.58 -5.34
N ALA A 11 -5.78 -20.42 -4.40
CA ALA A 11 -5.11 -19.96 -3.17
C ALA A 11 -3.79 -19.24 -3.46
N VAL A 12 -2.98 -19.75 -4.42
CA VAL A 12 -1.73 -19.08 -4.84
C VAL A 12 -2.01 -17.75 -5.54
N ALA A 13 -3.05 -17.66 -6.36
CA ALA A 13 -3.43 -16.40 -7.03
C ALA A 13 -3.90 -15.32 -6.04
N ILE A 14 -4.58 -15.72 -4.96
CA ILE A 14 -5.02 -14.80 -3.90
C ILE A 14 -3.85 -14.32 -3.05
N LEU A 15 -2.87 -15.19 -2.77
CA LEU A 15 -1.66 -14.84 -2.02
C LEU A 15 -0.70 -13.90 -2.78
N SER A 16 -0.83 -13.79 -4.10
CA SER A 16 -0.01 -12.89 -4.93
C SER A 16 -0.53 -11.44 -4.97
N GLY A 17 -1.63 -11.16 -4.30
CA GLY A 17 -2.35 -9.89 -4.41
C GLY A 17 -1.78 -8.71 -3.65
N CYS A 18 -0.75 -8.91 -2.82
CA CYS A 18 -0.11 -7.78 -2.17
C CYS A 18 0.45 -6.78 -3.20
N THR A 19 0.02 -5.52 -3.13
CA THR A 19 0.54 -4.42 -3.93
C THR A 19 2.01 -4.16 -3.59
N SER A 20 2.89 -5.03 -4.08
CA SER A 20 4.32 -4.91 -3.81
C SER A 20 4.92 -3.73 -4.56
N LEU A 21 5.75 -2.95 -3.87
CA LEU A 21 6.52 -1.88 -4.50
C LEU A 21 7.53 -2.45 -5.50
N THR A 22 7.61 -1.84 -6.66
CA THR A 22 8.62 -2.16 -7.68
C THR A 22 10.03 -1.79 -7.19
N TYR A 23 11.05 -2.32 -7.87
CA TYR A 23 12.44 -1.98 -7.56
C TYR A 23 12.72 -0.47 -7.68
N HIS A 24 12.16 0.18 -8.69
CA HIS A 24 12.31 1.62 -8.90
C HIS A 24 11.66 2.44 -7.77
N GLU A 25 10.43 2.11 -7.39
CA GLU A 25 9.75 2.75 -6.27
C GLU A 25 10.54 2.61 -4.96
N LYS A 26 11.07 1.41 -4.68
CA LYS A 26 11.91 1.18 -3.50
C LYS A 26 13.17 2.04 -3.50
N LYS A 27 13.82 2.19 -4.65
CA LYS A 27 15.02 3.02 -4.81
C LYS A 27 14.72 4.50 -4.58
N GLU A 28 13.62 5.00 -5.12
CA GLU A 28 13.19 6.39 -4.93
C GLU A 28 12.80 6.68 -3.48
N ILE A 29 12.04 5.78 -2.83
CA ILE A 29 11.73 5.89 -1.39
C ILE A 29 13.01 5.95 -0.57
N THR A 30 14.02 5.14 -0.93
CA THR A 30 15.31 5.17 -0.25
C THR A 30 16.00 6.51 -0.44
N ARG A 31 15.94 7.09 -1.66
CA ARG A 31 16.46 8.43 -1.94
C ARG A 31 15.78 9.50 -1.09
N LEU A 32 14.44 9.50 -1.03
CA LEU A 32 13.66 10.43 -0.19
C LEU A 32 14.03 10.30 1.29
N LYS A 33 14.24 9.07 1.77
CA LYS A 33 14.70 8.84 3.15
C LYS A 33 16.07 9.48 3.44
N TYR A 34 17.01 9.41 2.49
CA TYR A 34 18.30 10.10 2.63
C TYR A 34 18.16 11.63 2.66
N GLN A 35 17.08 12.15 2.08
CA GLN A 35 16.71 13.57 2.17
C GLN A 35 15.93 13.91 3.47
N GLY A 36 15.73 12.93 4.37
CA GLY A 36 14.98 13.10 5.61
C GLY A 36 13.46 12.99 5.44
N VAL A 37 12.97 12.64 4.24
CA VAL A 37 11.55 12.52 3.93
C VAL A 37 11.09 11.08 4.04
N SER A 38 9.99 10.84 4.72
CA SER A 38 9.34 9.52 4.81
C SER A 38 7.84 9.68 5.02
N ILE A 39 7.09 8.57 4.91
CA ILE A 39 5.65 8.56 5.17
C ILE A 39 5.27 9.05 6.59
N ASP A 40 6.19 8.94 7.56
CA ASP A 40 5.98 9.40 8.93
C ASP A 40 6.54 10.81 9.18
N ARG A 41 7.36 11.30 8.26
CA ARG A 41 7.95 12.64 8.26
C ARG A 41 7.93 13.20 6.84
N PRO A 42 6.74 13.54 6.32
CA PRO A 42 6.65 14.16 5.01
C PRO A 42 7.24 15.57 5.05
N ALA A 43 7.72 16.04 3.90
CA ALA A 43 8.01 17.42 3.67
C ALA A 43 6.82 18.06 2.93
N GLY A 44 6.45 19.28 3.29
CA GLY A 44 5.29 19.96 2.70
C GLY A 44 3.95 19.51 3.27
N GLU A 45 2.90 19.62 2.47
CA GLU A 45 1.50 19.44 2.87
C GLU A 45 0.96 18.03 2.55
N TRP A 46 1.84 17.05 2.26
CA TRP A 46 1.39 15.69 1.96
C TRP A 46 0.80 15.00 3.19
N GLU A 47 -0.36 14.38 3.00
CA GLU A 47 -1.04 13.58 4.02
C GLU A 47 -1.21 12.14 3.55
N LYS A 48 -1.20 11.19 4.50
CA LYS A 48 -1.39 9.76 4.21
C LYS A 48 -2.81 9.49 3.71
N PRO A 49 -3.02 8.97 2.49
CA PRO A 49 -4.35 8.65 1.99
C PRO A 49 -5.00 7.45 2.71
N ALA A 50 -4.20 6.55 3.29
CA ALA A 50 -4.69 5.37 3.98
C ALA A 50 -4.04 5.17 5.35
N SER A 51 -4.82 4.67 6.33
CA SER A 51 -4.32 4.27 7.64
C SER A 51 -4.05 2.76 7.66
N PRO A 52 -2.78 2.31 7.79
CA PRO A 52 -2.46 0.89 7.87
C PRO A 52 -3.12 0.17 9.04
N LEU A 53 -3.17 0.84 10.20
CA LEU A 53 -3.82 0.29 11.39
C LEU A 53 -5.33 0.12 11.15
N LEU A 54 -5.98 1.14 10.60
CA LEU A 54 -7.41 1.10 10.33
C LEU A 54 -7.76 0.02 9.30
N ALA A 55 -6.99 -0.08 8.21
CA ALA A 55 -7.17 -1.10 7.19
C ALA A 55 -7.06 -2.51 7.77
N GLY A 56 -6.04 -2.78 8.60
CA GLY A 56 -5.87 -4.06 9.27
C GLY A 56 -7.00 -4.37 10.24
N VAL A 57 -7.35 -3.44 11.13
CA VAL A 57 -8.43 -3.64 12.12
C VAL A 57 -9.78 -3.85 11.46
N LEU A 58 -10.11 -3.10 10.41
CA LEU A 58 -11.35 -3.28 9.65
C LEU A 58 -11.40 -4.66 8.96
N ASN A 59 -10.26 -5.25 8.62
CA ASN A 59 -10.22 -6.56 7.96
C ASN A 59 -10.38 -7.75 8.93
N ILE A 60 -10.53 -7.51 10.24
CA ILE A 60 -11.08 -8.49 11.18
C ILE A 60 -12.51 -8.86 10.77
N LEU A 61 -13.26 -7.89 10.28
CA LEU A 61 -14.49 -8.13 9.52
C LEU A 61 -14.09 -8.43 8.06
N PRO A 62 -14.42 -9.60 7.52
CA PRO A 62 -13.83 -10.09 6.28
C PRO A 62 -14.04 -9.13 5.11
N GLY A 63 -12.95 -8.66 4.54
CA GLY A 63 -12.94 -7.79 3.37
C GLY A 63 -13.21 -6.31 3.64
N VAL A 64 -13.65 -5.92 4.83
CA VAL A 64 -14.01 -4.51 5.13
C VAL A 64 -12.80 -3.58 5.03
N GLY A 65 -11.62 -4.03 5.45
CA GLY A 65 -10.37 -3.27 5.29
C GLY A 65 -10.01 -3.06 3.82
N ASN A 66 -10.24 -4.06 2.96
CA ASN A 66 -10.03 -3.93 1.53
C ASN A 66 -11.05 -2.98 0.89
N PHE A 67 -12.32 -3.02 1.32
CA PHE A 67 -13.33 -2.05 0.85
C PHE A 67 -12.99 -0.62 1.28
N TYR A 68 -12.41 -0.44 2.47
CA TYR A 68 -11.87 0.85 2.91
C TYR A 68 -10.76 1.34 1.96
N LEU A 69 -9.82 0.48 1.57
CA LEU A 69 -8.74 0.84 0.63
C LEU A 69 -9.27 1.10 -0.79
N ALA A 70 -10.36 0.41 -1.19
CA ALA A 70 -10.97 0.58 -2.50
C ALA A 70 -11.79 1.87 -2.62
N SER A 71 -12.42 2.32 -1.52
CA SER A 71 -13.42 3.41 -1.51
C SER A 71 -12.90 4.68 -0.86
N GLY A 72 -11.83 4.62 -0.07
CA GLY A 72 -11.26 5.75 0.64
C GLY A 72 -10.44 6.68 -0.25
N ASN A 73 -9.70 7.60 0.36
CA ASN A 73 -8.79 8.52 -0.36
C ASN A 73 -7.70 7.78 -1.15
N ALA A 74 -7.41 6.53 -0.78
CA ALA A 74 -6.49 5.65 -1.51
C ALA A 74 -7.02 5.25 -2.89
N ALA A 75 -8.34 5.09 -3.02
CA ALA A 75 -9.09 4.79 -4.26
C ALA A 75 -8.48 3.69 -5.16
N ASP A 76 -7.83 2.67 -4.56
CA ASP A 76 -7.29 1.54 -5.32
C ASP A 76 -8.40 0.51 -5.59
N SER A 77 -9.01 0.59 -6.77
CA SER A 77 -10.14 -0.24 -7.16
C SER A 77 -9.85 -1.75 -7.20
N SER A 78 -8.58 -2.16 -7.22
CA SER A 78 -8.19 -3.58 -7.18
C SER A 78 -8.63 -4.25 -5.86
N HIS A 79 -8.70 -3.48 -4.78
CA HIS A 79 -9.11 -3.96 -3.46
C HIS A 79 -10.57 -4.39 -3.36
N TRP A 80 -11.44 -4.03 -4.30
CA TRP A 80 -12.79 -4.61 -4.38
C TRP A 80 -12.76 -6.12 -4.58
N ILE A 81 -11.88 -6.61 -5.44
CA ILE A 81 -11.73 -8.04 -5.73
C ILE A 81 -11.23 -8.78 -4.49
N TYR A 82 -10.24 -8.22 -3.80
CA TYR A 82 -9.71 -8.78 -2.55
C TYR A 82 -10.74 -8.77 -1.43
N GLY A 83 -11.51 -7.70 -1.29
CA GLY A 83 -12.59 -7.59 -0.31
C GLY A 83 -13.64 -8.69 -0.47
N PHE A 84 -14.13 -8.91 -1.69
CA PHE A 84 -15.07 -9.99 -1.98
C PHE A 84 -14.44 -11.38 -1.80
N GLY A 85 -13.18 -11.56 -2.22
CA GLY A 85 -12.45 -12.82 -2.03
C GLY A 85 -12.32 -13.19 -0.54
N ASN A 86 -11.95 -12.21 0.30
CA ASN A 86 -11.83 -12.41 1.74
C ASN A 86 -13.19 -12.69 2.40
N LEU A 87 -14.26 -12.06 1.94
CA LEU A 87 -15.62 -12.33 2.41
C LEU A 87 -16.06 -13.77 2.12
N LEU A 88 -15.75 -14.28 0.91
CA LEU A 88 -16.10 -15.66 0.51
C LEU A 88 -15.30 -16.72 1.27
N LEU A 89 -14.08 -16.41 1.68
CA LEU A 89 -13.17 -17.34 2.38
C LEU A 89 -13.23 -17.20 3.91
N TRP A 90 -14.15 -16.41 4.42
CA TRP A 90 -14.35 -16.24 5.87
C TRP A 90 -14.77 -17.59 6.52
N PRO A 91 -14.30 -17.94 7.73
CA PRO A 91 -13.47 -17.14 8.66
C PRO A 91 -11.94 -17.31 8.47
N VAL A 92 -11.52 -18.16 7.57
CA VAL A 92 -10.09 -18.50 7.40
C VAL A 92 -9.29 -17.33 6.84
N SER A 93 -9.91 -16.49 6.00
CA SER A 93 -9.26 -15.32 5.38
C SER A 93 -8.71 -14.30 6.38
N VAL A 94 -9.27 -14.18 7.59
CA VAL A 94 -8.83 -13.20 8.60
C VAL A 94 -7.34 -13.33 8.93
N ILE A 95 -6.79 -14.55 8.88
CA ILE A 95 -5.38 -14.83 9.24
C ILE A 95 -4.41 -14.05 8.34
N TRP A 96 -4.71 -13.96 7.03
CA TRP A 96 -3.85 -13.24 6.08
C TRP A 96 -4.39 -11.86 5.71
N ALA A 97 -5.71 -11.69 5.70
CA ALA A 97 -6.35 -10.45 5.25
C ALA A 97 -6.03 -9.25 6.15
N VAL A 98 -5.87 -9.46 7.46
CA VAL A 98 -5.52 -8.40 8.42
C VAL A 98 -4.11 -7.84 8.13
N PRO A 99 -3.03 -8.65 8.13
CA PRO A 99 -1.71 -8.13 7.81
C PRO A 99 -1.60 -7.65 6.35
N GLU A 100 -2.27 -8.30 5.40
CA GLU A 100 -2.30 -7.89 3.99
C GLU A 100 -2.83 -6.46 3.84
N ALA A 101 -4.02 -6.17 4.36
CA ALA A 101 -4.60 -4.83 4.25
C ALA A 101 -3.73 -3.74 4.89
N ALA A 102 -3.06 -4.03 6.01
CA ALA A 102 -2.13 -3.10 6.64
C ALA A 102 -0.87 -2.86 5.79
N ILE A 103 -0.33 -3.90 5.17
CA ILE A 103 0.83 -3.80 4.26
C ILE A 103 0.45 -3.02 3.01
N ASP A 104 -0.72 -3.30 2.44
CA ASP A 104 -1.21 -2.63 1.23
C ASP A 104 -1.47 -1.15 1.48
N ALA A 105 -2.13 -0.79 2.58
CA ALA A 105 -2.28 0.60 2.99
C ALA A 105 -0.93 1.35 3.10
N ASN A 106 0.09 0.67 3.64
CA ASN A 106 1.43 1.26 3.74
C ASN A 106 2.11 1.40 2.36
N ASN A 107 1.90 0.46 1.44
CA ASN A 107 2.43 0.54 0.09
C ASN A 107 1.71 1.61 -0.75
N ILE A 108 0.40 1.73 -0.59
CA ILE A 108 -0.40 2.82 -1.19
C ILE A 108 0.15 4.18 -0.73
N ASN A 109 0.32 4.39 0.59
CA ASN A 109 0.89 5.63 1.12
C ASN A 109 2.27 5.94 0.52
N LYS A 110 3.12 4.93 0.32
CA LYS A 110 4.45 5.11 -0.28
C LYS A 110 4.37 5.52 -1.74
N ARG A 111 3.45 4.93 -2.52
CA ARG A 111 3.23 5.30 -3.92
C ARG A 111 2.69 6.71 -4.04
N ASP A 112 1.66 7.02 -3.28
CA ASP A 112 1.06 8.34 -3.26
C ASP A 112 2.07 9.42 -2.86
N MET A 113 2.91 9.15 -1.86
CA MET A 113 4.02 10.04 -1.49
C MET A 113 5.02 10.21 -2.63
N LEU A 114 5.38 9.13 -3.35
CA LEU A 114 6.27 9.22 -4.51
C LEU A 114 5.66 10.06 -5.62
N ASP A 115 4.36 9.87 -5.89
CA ASP A 115 3.65 10.61 -6.93
C ASP A 115 3.52 12.09 -6.54
N TYR A 116 3.27 12.40 -5.27
CA TYR A 116 3.28 13.77 -4.77
C TYR A 116 4.61 14.48 -5.00
N TYR A 117 5.76 13.83 -4.72
CA TYR A 117 7.08 14.44 -4.93
C TYR A 117 7.58 14.35 -6.38
N ARG A 118 6.97 13.55 -7.24
CA ARG A 118 7.33 13.41 -8.65
C ARG A 118 6.53 14.35 -9.56
N TYR A 119 5.26 14.53 -9.24
CA TYR A 119 4.29 15.24 -10.09
C TYR A 119 3.58 16.39 -9.37
N GLY A 120 3.88 16.59 -8.09
CA GLY A 120 3.32 17.69 -7.31
C GLY A 120 3.79 19.05 -7.81
N ASP A 121 3.08 20.10 -7.40
CA ASP A 121 3.41 21.48 -7.72
C ASP A 121 4.85 21.82 -7.31
N ASP A 122 5.45 22.83 -7.97
CA ASP A 122 6.80 23.34 -7.68
C ASP A 122 7.04 23.62 -6.18
N LYS A 123 5.99 23.90 -5.43
CA LYS A 123 6.04 24.06 -3.97
C LYS A 123 6.43 22.78 -3.24
N ALA A 124 5.91 21.61 -3.68
CA ALA A 124 6.25 20.33 -3.08
C ALA A 124 7.72 19.96 -3.31
N LEU A 125 8.24 20.30 -4.49
CA LEU A 125 9.65 20.08 -4.85
C LEU A 125 10.58 21.02 -4.09
N GLN A 126 10.16 22.27 -3.84
CA GLN A 126 10.92 23.26 -3.07
C GLN A 126 11.05 22.92 -1.58
N THR A 127 10.16 22.08 -1.05
CA THR A 127 10.21 21.63 0.35
C THR A 127 11.20 20.50 0.58
N LEU A 128 11.70 19.87 -0.49
CA LEU A 128 12.73 18.83 -0.38
C LEU A 128 14.05 19.47 0.04
N PRO A 129 14.71 18.99 1.10
CA PRO A 129 16.02 19.46 1.48
C PRO A 129 17.01 19.27 0.33
N ASP A 130 17.78 20.32 0.00
CA ASP A 130 18.85 20.23 -1.00
C ASP A 130 19.83 19.12 -0.61
N ILE A 131 19.89 18.08 -1.42
CA ILE A 131 20.96 17.09 -1.28
C ILE A 131 22.23 17.79 -1.78
N LYS A 132 23.09 18.21 -0.87
CA LYS A 132 24.47 18.46 -1.23
C LYS A 132 25.03 17.11 -1.70
N PRO A 133 25.45 16.97 -2.98
CA PRO A 133 26.16 15.78 -3.39
C PRO A 133 27.36 15.64 -2.46
N ASN A 134 27.49 14.46 -1.82
CA ASN A 134 28.72 14.16 -1.09
C ASN A 134 29.90 14.38 -2.03
N SER A 135 30.61 15.47 -1.85
CA SER A 135 31.90 15.72 -2.47
C SER A 135 32.90 14.80 -1.76
N ASN A 136 33.04 13.60 -2.26
CA ASN A 136 34.22 12.76 -2.03
C ASN A 136 35.18 12.99 -3.19
#